data_883d94d1ee87fbbfa6818cc72376fbc1
#
_entry.id   883d94d1ee87fbbfa6818cc72376fbc1
#
_cell.length_a   1.000
_cell.length_b   1.000
_cell.length_c   1.000
_cell.angle_alpha   90.00
_cell.angle_beta   90.00
_cell.angle_gamma   90.00
#
_symmetry.space_group_name_H-M   'P 1'
#
loop_
_entity.id
_entity.type
_entity.pdbx_description
1 polymer ?
#
loop_
_entity_poly.entity_id
_entity_poly.type
_entity_poly.pdbx_seq_one_letter_code
_entity_poly.pdbx_strand_id
1 'polypeptide(L)'
;MPLAREVVDQLAISLGVCIRPVPMRCLDTTTGSARIVDIPCGATLESKCPPCAKRNLQLRKAQCREGWHLDHEPVIPATEPTDEQRYLVELRAQLQALRDQAERDGEDLAPWDDALAEVDADLRRSGLRGSVLGRTPTGRRRSTRRRQDAPDLPKRKKVSSTLGRVYESPDGQRFRPSMFITLTLPSYGRILDGAPVDPAAYDYRRAARDALHFSKLVDRFVQNLRRVAGWDVQYFATVEPQKRLAPHLHLAMRGTLSRAEIKQIAAATYHQVWWPPTDHVVFDGDTLPVWEDEVGYLDPRTGEVLPTWDQALDALADEDAEPLHVLTFGNQVDAKGVLGGTERADHLIKHYLTKYLTKSIAETCDPDNPRQKDHADRMADALRYEPCSPTCPNWLRYGVQPKGAKPGQAPGQCRGKGHKPEHLGYPGRRVLVSRKWSNKTLTDHRADRRAWVLETLGLSATAGTDPNRYTWRPIPPGDPDLPPLGQRLLIEIANRQRWRALLAEHQAQADDTDLSATEVVAA
;
A
#
# COMPACT_ATOMS: atom_id res chain seq x y z
N MET A 1 16.91 24.10 -29.96
CA MET A 1 17.85 22.97 -29.79
C MET A 1 17.61 22.35 -28.42
N PRO A 2 17.55 21.02 -28.28
CA PRO A 2 17.37 20.40 -26.98
C PRO A 2 18.59 20.68 -26.09
N LEU A 3 18.34 20.84 -24.78
CA LEU A 3 19.42 20.97 -23.81
C LEU A 3 20.18 19.64 -23.66
N ALA A 4 21.50 19.68 -23.52
CA ALA A 4 22.32 18.46 -23.40
C ALA A 4 21.83 17.52 -22.30
N ARG A 5 21.32 18.08 -21.18
CA ARG A 5 20.75 17.34 -20.07
C ARG A 5 19.50 16.55 -20.48
N GLU A 6 18.62 17.13 -21.27
CA GLU A 6 17.39 16.47 -21.74
C GLU A 6 17.71 15.26 -22.62
N VAL A 7 18.75 15.36 -23.45
CA VAL A 7 19.22 14.26 -24.29
C VAL A 7 19.76 13.10 -23.42
N VAL A 8 20.53 13.42 -22.36
CA VAL A 8 21.02 12.39 -21.43
C VAL A 8 19.87 11.71 -20.71
N ASP A 9 18.87 12.46 -20.23
CA ASP A 9 17.70 11.91 -19.57
C ASP A 9 16.87 11.02 -20.51
N GLN A 10 16.64 11.43 -21.76
CA GLN A 10 15.95 10.64 -22.78
C GLN A 10 16.69 9.35 -23.10
N LEU A 11 18.01 9.40 -23.26
CA LEU A 11 18.83 8.21 -23.50
C LEU A 11 18.82 7.27 -22.27
N ALA A 12 18.92 7.80 -21.06
CA ALA A 12 18.80 7.02 -19.84
C ALA A 12 17.43 6.30 -19.76
N ILE A 13 16.34 7.00 -20.08
CA ILE A 13 14.98 6.45 -20.12
C ILE A 13 14.89 5.32 -21.15
N SER A 14 15.37 5.51 -22.37
CA SER A 14 15.32 4.50 -23.45
C SER A 14 16.09 3.23 -23.10
N LEU A 15 17.19 3.36 -22.38
CA LEU A 15 18.01 2.26 -21.90
C LEU A 15 17.54 1.63 -20.59
N GLY A 16 16.53 2.23 -19.94
CA GLY A 16 16.00 1.76 -18.66
C GLY A 16 16.86 2.12 -17.45
N VAL A 17 17.69 3.17 -17.56
CA VAL A 17 18.50 3.74 -16.48
C VAL A 17 17.66 4.71 -15.65
N CYS A 18 17.80 4.67 -14.32
CA CYS A 18 17.09 5.56 -13.41
C CYS A 18 17.57 7.01 -13.56
N ILE A 19 16.67 7.95 -13.87
CA ILE A 19 17.01 9.37 -14.02
C ILE A 19 17.10 10.17 -12.70
N ARG A 20 16.74 9.53 -11.58
CA ARG A 20 16.77 10.14 -10.24
C ARG A 20 17.37 9.16 -9.22
N PRO A 21 18.60 8.67 -9.45
CA PRO A 21 19.22 7.70 -8.55
C PRO A 21 19.49 8.33 -7.18
N VAL A 22 19.46 7.49 -6.16
CA VAL A 22 19.88 7.85 -4.80
C VAL A 22 21.36 7.47 -4.65
N PRO A 23 22.27 8.43 -4.49
CA PRO A 23 23.67 8.12 -4.30
C PRO A 23 23.93 7.56 -2.90
N MET A 24 24.65 6.44 -2.82
CA MET A 24 25.05 5.80 -1.59
C MET A 24 26.57 5.65 -1.54
N ARG A 25 27.16 5.95 -0.40
CA ARG A 25 28.56 5.61 -0.11
C ARG A 25 28.61 4.17 0.42
N CYS A 26 29.23 3.29 -0.35
CA CYS A 26 29.45 1.89 -0.01
C CYS A 26 30.87 1.74 0.49
N LEU A 27 31.05 1.36 1.75
CA LEU A 27 32.35 1.10 2.37
C LEU A 27 32.53 -0.40 2.51
N ASP A 28 33.60 -0.95 1.93
CA ASP A 28 34.04 -2.32 2.20
C ASP A 28 34.80 -2.35 3.53
N THR A 29 34.23 -2.95 4.54
CA THR A 29 34.80 -2.99 5.91
C THR A 29 36.08 -3.85 5.98
N THR A 30 36.31 -4.73 5.00
CA THR A 30 37.50 -5.58 4.95
C THR A 30 38.70 -4.83 4.36
N THR A 31 38.47 -4.03 3.30
CA THR A 31 39.56 -3.35 2.58
C THR A 31 39.66 -1.88 2.92
N GLY A 32 38.66 -1.30 3.61
CA GLY A 32 38.57 0.14 3.87
C GLY A 32 38.22 0.98 2.64
N SER A 33 38.03 0.34 1.47
CA SER A 33 37.75 1.08 0.24
C SER A 33 36.31 1.61 0.22
N ALA A 34 36.14 2.88 -0.20
CA ALA A 34 34.83 3.50 -0.34
C ALA A 34 34.54 3.78 -1.81
N ARG A 35 33.32 3.54 -2.25
CA ARG A 35 32.83 3.86 -3.60
C ARG A 35 31.43 4.45 -3.56
N ILE A 36 31.14 5.31 -4.54
CA ILE A 36 29.78 5.84 -4.73
C ILE A 36 29.02 4.88 -5.65
N VAL A 37 27.83 4.49 -5.21
CA VAL A 37 26.94 3.59 -5.96
C VAL A 37 25.56 4.23 -6.07
N ASP A 38 25.06 4.34 -7.27
CA ASP A 38 23.75 4.88 -7.54
C ASP A 38 22.66 3.82 -7.40
N ILE A 39 21.79 3.95 -6.42
CA ILE A 39 20.64 3.06 -6.22
C ILE A 39 19.41 3.63 -6.97
N PRO A 40 18.69 2.81 -7.76
CA PRO A 40 17.47 3.25 -8.41
C PRO A 40 16.46 3.82 -7.41
N CYS A 41 15.83 4.96 -7.73
CA CYS A 41 14.92 5.69 -6.85
C CYS A 41 13.66 4.90 -6.44
N GLY A 42 13.36 3.79 -7.11
CA GLY A 42 12.20 2.95 -6.80
C GLY A 42 10.84 3.59 -7.09
N ALA A 43 10.79 4.71 -7.81
CA ALA A 43 9.53 5.38 -8.15
C ALA A 43 8.55 4.42 -8.85
N THR A 44 7.28 4.53 -8.48
CA THR A 44 6.20 3.76 -9.07
C THR A 44 5.42 4.54 -10.13
N LEU A 45 5.61 5.87 -10.19
CA LEU A 45 4.94 6.76 -11.14
C LEU A 45 5.87 7.11 -12.30
N GLU A 46 5.34 7.04 -13.51
CA GLU A 46 6.06 7.41 -14.75
C GLU A 46 6.44 8.89 -14.74
N SER A 47 5.58 9.76 -14.25
CA SER A 47 5.86 11.20 -14.10
C SER A 47 7.08 11.50 -13.22
N LYS A 48 7.47 10.58 -12.32
CA LYS A 48 8.66 10.73 -11.46
C LYS A 48 9.90 10.09 -12.05
N CYS A 49 9.79 8.86 -12.55
CA CYS A 49 10.90 8.12 -13.15
C CYS A 49 10.37 6.96 -14.00
N PRO A 50 10.24 7.12 -15.34
CA PRO A 50 9.68 6.09 -16.21
C PRO A 50 10.40 4.73 -16.11
N PRO A 51 11.76 4.63 -16.08
CA PRO A 51 12.44 3.35 -15.98
C PRO A 51 12.12 2.59 -14.69
N CYS A 52 12.09 3.28 -13.55
CA CYS A 52 11.75 2.65 -12.27
C CYS A 52 10.28 2.23 -12.21
N ALA A 53 9.37 3.06 -12.71
CA ALA A 53 7.95 2.75 -12.80
C ALA A 53 7.69 1.51 -13.66
N LYS A 54 8.29 1.43 -14.85
CA LYS A 54 8.21 0.27 -15.75
C LYS A 54 8.75 -1.00 -15.08
N ARG A 55 9.88 -0.92 -14.38
CA ARG A 55 10.46 -2.05 -13.64
C ARG A 55 9.53 -2.54 -12.53
N ASN A 56 8.97 -1.63 -11.73
CA ASN A 56 8.01 -1.96 -10.68
C ASN A 56 6.73 -2.57 -11.27
N LEU A 57 6.25 -2.07 -12.40
CA LEU A 57 5.09 -2.63 -13.11
C LEU A 57 5.33 -4.09 -13.51
N GLN A 58 6.50 -4.41 -14.08
CA GLN A 58 6.83 -5.78 -14.46
C GLN A 58 6.90 -6.72 -13.27
N LEU A 59 7.47 -6.27 -12.15
CA LEU A 59 7.47 -7.04 -10.90
C LEU A 59 6.06 -7.31 -10.38
N ARG A 60 5.15 -6.33 -10.48
CA ARG A 60 3.75 -6.51 -10.09
C ARG A 60 3.00 -7.46 -11.02
N LYS A 61 3.29 -7.40 -12.34
CA LYS A 61 2.75 -8.37 -13.31
C LYS A 61 3.20 -9.80 -12.98
N ALA A 62 4.49 -10.00 -12.73
CA ALA A 62 5.03 -11.30 -12.32
C ALA A 62 4.37 -11.79 -11.03
N GLN A 63 4.30 -10.96 -9.99
CA GLN A 63 3.65 -11.30 -8.72
C GLN A 63 2.17 -11.67 -8.91
N CYS A 64 1.45 -10.92 -9.72
CA CYS A 64 0.04 -11.22 -10.00
C CYS A 64 -0.11 -12.55 -10.74
N ARG A 65 0.71 -12.77 -11.76
CA ARG A 65 0.70 -13.96 -12.60
C ARG A 65 1.04 -15.22 -11.81
N GLU A 66 2.16 -15.23 -11.12
CA GLU A 66 2.59 -16.38 -10.30
C GLU A 66 1.50 -16.80 -9.31
N GLY A 67 0.92 -15.83 -8.59
CA GLY A 67 -0.14 -16.15 -7.62
C GLY A 67 -1.45 -16.62 -8.27
N TRP A 68 -1.81 -16.13 -9.44
CA TRP A 68 -3.04 -16.57 -10.12
C TRP A 68 -2.88 -17.93 -10.79
N HIS A 69 -1.66 -18.25 -11.24
CA HIS A 69 -1.32 -19.51 -11.90
C HIS A 69 -0.83 -20.59 -10.93
N LEU A 70 -0.79 -20.29 -9.63
CA LEU A 70 -0.36 -21.23 -8.60
C LEU A 70 -1.25 -22.48 -8.59
N ASP A 71 -0.66 -23.68 -8.67
CA ASP A 71 -1.34 -24.96 -8.81
C ASP A 71 -1.23 -25.88 -7.59
N HIS A 72 -0.48 -25.46 -6.60
CA HIS A 72 -0.30 -26.16 -5.33
C HIS A 72 -0.46 -25.21 -4.15
N GLU A 73 -0.77 -25.73 -2.98
CA GLU A 73 -0.82 -24.92 -1.76
C GLU A 73 0.57 -24.40 -1.41
N PRO A 74 0.73 -23.07 -1.20
CA PRO A 74 2.03 -22.50 -0.87
C PRO A 74 2.46 -22.95 0.53
N VAL A 75 3.62 -23.54 0.62
CA VAL A 75 4.28 -23.82 1.90
C VAL A 75 4.96 -22.53 2.38
N ILE A 76 4.49 -22.00 3.51
CA ILE A 76 5.13 -20.86 4.17
C ILE A 76 5.95 -21.42 5.32
N PRO A 77 7.28 -21.42 5.22
CA PRO A 77 8.12 -21.85 6.34
C PRO A 77 7.87 -20.93 7.54
N ALA A 78 7.85 -21.50 8.73
CA ALA A 78 7.87 -20.70 9.94
C ALA A 78 9.16 -19.86 9.93
N THR A 79 9.02 -18.57 10.20
CA THR A 79 10.20 -17.72 10.37
C THR A 79 10.72 -17.96 11.77
N GLU A 80 11.90 -18.55 11.87
CA GLU A 80 12.58 -18.69 13.16
C GLU A 80 12.84 -17.31 13.77
N PRO A 81 12.62 -17.13 15.08
CA PRO A 81 12.98 -15.89 15.72
C PRO A 81 14.49 -15.72 15.73
N THR A 82 14.97 -14.51 15.58
CA THR A 82 16.39 -14.17 15.75
C THR A 82 16.80 -14.30 17.22
N ASP A 83 18.09 -14.41 17.49
CA ASP A 83 18.59 -14.46 18.87
C ASP A 83 18.25 -13.17 19.64
N GLU A 84 18.31 -12.02 18.97
CA GLU A 84 17.84 -10.75 19.54
C GLU A 84 16.36 -10.80 19.93
N GLN A 85 15.51 -11.35 19.07
CA GLN A 85 14.07 -11.47 19.36
C GLN A 85 13.81 -12.44 20.52
N ARG A 86 14.56 -13.54 20.62
CA ARG A 86 14.48 -14.47 21.75
C ARG A 86 14.89 -13.78 23.04
N TYR A 87 16.05 -13.12 23.04
CA TYR A 87 16.55 -12.36 24.18
C TYR A 87 15.55 -11.32 24.68
N LEU A 88 14.99 -10.52 23.79
CA LEU A 88 14.02 -9.49 24.16
C LEU A 88 12.73 -10.08 24.76
N VAL A 89 12.26 -11.25 24.29
CA VAL A 89 11.11 -11.95 24.86
C VAL A 89 11.44 -12.49 26.24
N GLU A 90 12.62 -13.05 26.44
CA GLU A 90 13.10 -13.54 27.75
C GLU A 90 13.24 -12.40 28.75
N LEU A 91 13.87 -11.29 28.34
CA LEU A 91 13.99 -10.09 29.17
C LEU A 91 12.60 -9.54 29.54
N ARG A 92 11.68 -9.50 28.60
CA ARG A 92 10.28 -9.07 28.86
C ARG A 92 9.60 -9.96 29.90
N ALA A 93 9.84 -11.28 29.85
CA ALA A 93 9.28 -12.21 30.81
C ALA A 93 9.87 -12.01 32.23
N GLN A 94 11.19 -11.76 32.33
CA GLN A 94 11.85 -11.48 33.58
C GLN A 94 11.35 -10.18 34.24
N LEU A 95 11.25 -9.10 33.46
CA LEU A 95 10.71 -7.82 33.93
C LEU A 95 9.25 -7.94 34.37
N GLN A 96 8.45 -8.75 33.66
CA GLN A 96 7.06 -9.00 34.08
C GLN A 96 7.02 -9.71 35.44
N ALA A 97 7.86 -10.71 35.65
CA ALA A 97 7.91 -11.44 36.94
C ALA A 97 8.34 -10.52 38.08
N LEU A 98 9.31 -9.64 37.87
CA LEU A 98 9.76 -8.65 38.87
C LEU A 98 8.67 -7.63 39.18
N ARG A 99 7.98 -7.12 38.16
CA ARG A 99 6.83 -6.23 38.34
C ARG A 99 5.72 -6.88 39.18
N ASP A 100 5.39 -8.15 38.84
CA ASP A 100 4.35 -8.89 39.55
C ASP A 100 4.76 -9.20 41.00
N GLN A 101 6.06 -9.32 41.26
CA GLN A 101 6.59 -9.43 42.62
C GLN A 101 6.48 -8.09 43.37
N ALA A 102 6.93 -6.99 42.78
CA ALA A 102 6.82 -5.64 43.36
C ALA A 102 5.36 -5.28 43.70
N GLU A 103 4.41 -5.70 42.85
CA GLU A 103 2.97 -5.51 43.09
C GLU A 103 2.50 -6.27 44.34
N ARG A 104 2.98 -7.50 44.53
CA ARG A 104 2.66 -8.29 45.75
C ARG A 104 3.28 -7.69 47.01
N ASP A 105 4.45 -7.09 46.87
CA ASP A 105 5.20 -6.50 47.98
C ASP A 105 4.76 -5.05 48.29
N GLY A 106 3.84 -4.49 47.47
CA GLY A 106 3.29 -3.14 47.62
C GLY A 106 4.28 -2.02 47.28
N GLU A 107 5.26 -2.33 46.43
CA GLU A 107 6.27 -1.39 45.93
C GLU A 107 5.75 -0.51 44.79
N ASP A 108 6.50 0.58 44.49
CA ASP A 108 6.20 1.42 43.33
C ASP A 108 6.39 0.65 41.99
N LEU A 109 5.36 0.65 41.16
CA LEU A 109 5.35 -0.07 39.89
C LEU A 109 5.86 0.76 38.72
N ALA A 110 5.97 2.09 38.85
CA ALA A 110 6.32 2.97 37.76
C ALA A 110 7.65 2.61 37.06
N PRO A 111 8.74 2.29 37.78
CA PRO A 111 10.01 1.90 37.15
C PRO A 111 9.88 0.63 36.29
N TRP A 112 9.07 -0.33 36.75
CA TRP A 112 8.86 -1.59 36.07
C TRP A 112 7.96 -1.41 34.82
N ASP A 113 6.92 -0.57 34.91
CA ASP A 113 6.05 -0.26 33.80
C ASP A 113 6.80 0.50 32.69
N ASP A 114 7.72 1.41 33.05
CA ASP A 114 8.59 2.11 32.10
C ASP A 114 9.57 1.13 31.42
N ALA A 115 10.24 0.27 32.15
CA ALA A 115 11.15 -0.74 31.62
C ALA A 115 10.41 -1.72 30.67
N LEU A 116 9.21 -2.16 31.01
CA LEU A 116 8.36 -2.99 30.18
C LEU A 116 7.95 -2.28 28.89
N ALA A 117 7.63 -0.98 28.96
CA ALA A 117 7.28 -0.18 27.79
C ALA A 117 8.46 -0.02 26.81
N GLU A 118 9.68 0.13 27.34
CA GLU A 118 10.90 0.21 26.53
C GLU A 118 11.18 -1.11 25.80
N VAL A 119 11.15 -2.25 26.51
CA VAL A 119 11.34 -3.57 25.89
C VAL A 119 10.24 -3.88 24.88
N ASP A 120 8.98 -3.51 25.13
CA ASP A 120 7.89 -3.65 24.17
C ASP A 120 8.11 -2.76 22.92
N ALA A 121 8.80 -1.63 23.04
CA ALA A 121 9.21 -0.80 21.92
C ALA A 121 10.34 -1.48 21.10
N ASP A 122 11.30 -2.09 21.76
CA ASP A 122 12.41 -2.83 21.13
C ASP A 122 11.91 -4.08 20.39
N LEU A 123 11.00 -4.83 20.98
CA LEU A 123 10.32 -5.95 20.32
C LEU A 123 9.62 -5.52 19.03
N ARG A 124 9.02 -4.34 19.02
CA ARG A 124 8.45 -3.77 17.80
C ARG A 124 9.52 -3.35 16.78
N ARG A 125 10.65 -2.78 17.23
CA ARG A 125 11.79 -2.41 16.38
C ARG A 125 12.49 -3.63 15.77
N SER A 126 12.58 -4.74 16.51
CA SER A 126 13.17 -5.99 16.00
C SER A 126 12.33 -6.68 14.91
N GLY A 127 11.16 -6.13 14.57
CA GLY A 127 10.31 -6.62 13.49
C GLY A 127 9.31 -7.71 13.90
N LEU A 128 9.17 -8.03 15.17
CA LEU A 128 8.10 -8.89 15.67
C LEU A 128 6.73 -8.23 15.43
N ARG A 129 5.79 -9.03 14.90
CA ARG A 129 4.45 -8.56 14.60
C ARG A 129 3.47 -8.96 15.71
N GLY A 130 2.66 -8.01 16.11
CA GLY A 130 1.69 -8.19 17.18
C GLY A 130 2.22 -7.67 18.51
N SER A 131 1.59 -8.09 19.60
CA SER A 131 2.02 -7.81 20.98
C SER A 131 2.28 -9.13 21.68
N VAL A 132 3.30 -9.18 22.52
CA VAL A 132 3.63 -10.34 23.35
C VAL A 132 2.47 -10.69 24.29
N LEU A 133 1.78 -9.69 24.81
CA LEU A 133 0.58 -9.84 25.64
C LEU A 133 -0.71 -10.08 24.87
N GLY A 134 -0.61 -10.22 23.53
CA GLY A 134 -1.79 -10.32 22.69
C GLY A 134 -2.51 -8.97 22.52
N ARG A 135 -3.80 -9.02 22.24
CA ARG A 135 -4.61 -7.82 22.02
C ARG A 135 -5.13 -7.33 23.36
N THR A 136 -4.57 -6.24 23.87
CA THR A 136 -5.14 -5.56 25.04
C THR A 136 -6.57 -5.13 24.70
N PRO A 137 -7.59 -5.51 25.45
CA PRO A 137 -8.93 -4.98 25.27
C PRO A 137 -8.85 -3.46 25.54
N THR A 138 -8.81 -2.65 24.52
CA THR A 138 -9.01 -1.22 24.71
C THR A 138 -10.43 -1.06 25.23
N GLY A 139 -10.58 -0.55 26.45
CA GLY A 139 -11.87 -0.47 27.17
C GLY A 139 -12.93 0.42 26.53
N ARG A 140 -12.67 1.01 25.36
CA ARG A 140 -13.65 1.75 24.55
C ARG A 140 -14.45 0.80 23.68
N ARG A 141 -15.64 0.46 24.09
CA ARG A 141 -16.67 -0.04 23.20
C ARG A 141 -17.02 1.08 22.21
N ARG A 142 -16.39 1.08 21.03
CA ARG A 142 -16.93 1.82 19.89
C ARG A 142 -18.30 1.24 19.60
N SER A 143 -19.34 2.11 19.54
CA SER A 143 -20.63 1.68 19.06
C SER A 143 -20.45 1.05 17.68
N THR A 144 -20.59 -0.27 17.60
CA THR A 144 -20.60 -1.02 16.34
C THR A 144 -22.06 -1.32 16.01
N ARG A 145 -22.92 -0.30 16.03
CA ARG A 145 -24.32 -0.49 15.62
C ARG A 145 -24.31 -1.06 14.21
N ARG A 146 -24.80 -2.28 14.10
CA ARG A 146 -24.98 -2.92 12.81
C ARG A 146 -26.07 -2.18 12.06
N ARG A 147 -25.81 -1.87 10.78
CA ARG A 147 -26.87 -1.40 9.89
C ARG A 147 -27.95 -2.48 9.80
N GLN A 148 -29.18 -2.11 10.08
CA GLN A 148 -30.33 -3.03 10.07
C GLN A 148 -30.73 -3.45 8.65
N ASP A 149 -30.45 -2.58 7.66
CA ASP A 149 -30.71 -2.80 6.24
C ASP A 149 -29.62 -3.66 5.53
N ALA A 150 -28.53 -4.01 6.22
CA ALA A 150 -27.47 -4.82 5.66
C ALA A 150 -27.90 -6.32 5.65
N PRO A 151 -27.84 -7.00 4.49
CA PRO A 151 -28.22 -8.40 4.40
C PRO A 151 -27.36 -9.32 5.29
N ASP A 152 -27.96 -10.40 5.77
CA ASP A 152 -27.24 -11.42 6.50
C ASP A 152 -26.31 -12.21 5.57
N LEU A 153 -25.15 -12.55 6.09
CA LEU A 153 -24.16 -13.35 5.35
C LEU A 153 -24.07 -14.77 5.94
N PRO A 154 -24.05 -15.80 5.08
CA PRO A 154 -23.84 -17.16 5.53
C PRO A 154 -22.45 -17.32 6.16
N LYS A 155 -22.36 -18.11 7.23
CA LYS A 155 -21.10 -18.49 7.85
C LYS A 155 -20.77 -19.91 7.44
N ARG A 156 -19.61 -20.13 6.80
CA ARG A 156 -19.12 -21.48 6.45
C ARG A 156 -17.97 -21.87 7.36
N LYS A 157 -17.86 -23.17 7.66
CA LYS A 157 -16.70 -23.71 8.38
C LYS A 157 -15.45 -23.46 7.55
N LYS A 158 -14.44 -22.86 8.18
CA LYS A 158 -13.19 -22.52 7.49
C LYS A 158 -12.31 -23.76 7.33
N VAL A 159 -11.81 -23.95 6.10
CA VAL A 159 -10.75 -24.91 5.77
C VAL A 159 -9.45 -24.15 5.47
N SER A 160 -8.32 -24.85 5.61
CA SER A 160 -6.98 -24.23 5.46
C SER A 160 -6.54 -24.01 4.01
N SER A 161 -7.28 -24.54 3.00
CA SER A 161 -6.96 -24.35 1.59
C SER A 161 -6.92 -22.87 1.18
N THR A 162 -5.97 -22.52 0.32
CA THR A 162 -5.84 -21.19 -0.30
C THR A 162 -6.24 -21.17 -1.77
N LEU A 163 -6.32 -22.35 -2.40
CA LEU A 163 -6.67 -22.50 -3.81
C LEU A 163 -8.19 -22.51 -4.04
N GLY A 164 -8.96 -22.77 -2.98
CA GLY A 164 -10.37 -23.09 -3.11
C GLY A 164 -10.56 -24.52 -3.65
N ARG A 165 -11.59 -24.72 -4.46
CA ARG A 165 -11.89 -26.03 -5.05
C ARG A 165 -11.10 -26.21 -6.35
N VAL A 166 -10.43 -27.35 -6.48
CA VAL A 166 -9.75 -27.78 -7.70
C VAL A 166 -10.54 -28.94 -8.31
N TYR A 167 -10.70 -28.94 -9.61
CA TYR A 167 -11.35 -30.00 -10.37
C TYR A 167 -10.33 -30.67 -11.27
N GLU A 168 -10.41 -31.96 -11.41
CA GLU A 168 -9.57 -32.76 -12.30
C GLU A 168 -10.49 -33.48 -13.31
N SER A 169 -10.17 -33.34 -14.60
CA SER A 169 -10.87 -34.05 -15.67
C SER A 169 -10.37 -35.50 -15.81
N PRO A 170 -11.11 -36.39 -16.48
CA PRO A 170 -10.70 -37.77 -16.66
C PRO A 170 -9.36 -37.97 -17.36
N ASP A 171 -8.92 -37.00 -18.16
CA ASP A 171 -7.62 -36.94 -18.84
C ASP A 171 -6.50 -36.34 -17.97
N GLY A 172 -6.75 -36.10 -16.67
CA GLY A 172 -5.78 -35.61 -15.71
C GLY A 172 -5.56 -34.10 -15.75
N GLN A 173 -6.32 -33.35 -16.56
CA GLN A 173 -6.21 -31.90 -16.59
C GLN A 173 -6.84 -31.27 -15.34
N ARG A 174 -6.09 -30.38 -14.65
CA ARG A 174 -6.56 -29.71 -13.43
C ARG A 174 -7.10 -28.32 -13.74
N PHE A 175 -8.33 -28.08 -13.30
CA PHE A 175 -9.04 -26.82 -13.44
C PHE A 175 -9.11 -26.10 -12.10
N ARG A 176 -8.67 -24.87 -12.08
CA ARG A 176 -8.67 -24.02 -10.88
C ARG A 176 -9.59 -22.83 -11.09
N PRO A 177 -10.86 -22.98 -10.74
CA PRO A 177 -11.81 -21.88 -10.84
C PRO A 177 -11.33 -20.71 -9.97
N SER A 178 -11.38 -19.53 -10.53
CA SER A 178 -11.07 -18.26 -9.89
C SER A 178 -12.06 -17.19 -10.33
N MET A 179 -11.98 -16.01 -9.77
CA MET A 179 -12.88 -14.92 -10.12
C MET A 179 -12.12 -13.62 -10.34
N PHE A 180 -12.65 -12.84 -11.25
CA PHE A 180 -12.32 -11.41 -11.38
C PHE A 180 -13.54 -10.59 -10.97
N ILE A 181 -13.38 -9.72 -9.97
CA ILE A 181 -14.44 -8.94 -9.35
C ILE A 181 -14.13 -7.46 -9.51
N THR A 182 -15.13 -6.68 -9.92
CA THR A 182 -15.06 -5.21 -9.94
C THR A 182 -16.12 -4.64 -9.02
N LEU A 183 -15.71 -3.81 -8.07
CA LEU A 183 -16.58 -3.13 -7.11
C LEU A 183 -16.46 -1.63 -7.28
N THR A 184 -17.60 -0.96 -7.35
CA THR A 184 -17.70 0.50 -7.49
C THR A 184 -18.42 1.11 -6.30
N LEU A 185 -18.22 2.41 -6.09
CA LEU A 185 -18.99 3.20 -5.12
C LEU A 185 -20.30 3.72 -5.75
N PRO A 186 -21.27 4.15 -4.95
CA PRO A 186 -22.49 4.81 -5.46
C PRO A 186 -22.17 6.07 -6.28
N SER A 187 -23.13 6.57 -7.03
CA SER A 187 -22.97 7.81 -7.80
C SER A 187 -22.96 9.04 -6.89
N TYR A 188 -22.17 10.04 -7.26
CA TYR A 188 -22.15 11.38 -6.64
C TYR A 188 -22.83 12.43 -7.50
N GLY A 189 -23.27 12.06 -8.70
CA GLY A 189 -23.89 12.91 -9.69
C GLY A 189 -23.68 12.33 -11.09
N ARG A 190 -24.37 12.93 -12.08
CA ARG A 190 -24.27 12.50 -13.49
C ARG A 190 -22.96 12.99 -14.11
N ILE A 191 -22.23 12.09 -14.75
CA ILE A 191 -20.96 12.36 -15.44
C ILE A 191 -21.17 12.24 -16.95
N LEU A 192 -20.63 13.18 -17.71
CA LEU A 192 -20.52 13.13 -19.16
C LEU A 192 -19.10 13.54 -19.57
N ASP A 193 -18.46 12.77 -20.45
CA ASP A 193 -17.10 13.00 -20.94
C ASP A 193 -16.04 13.23 -19.85
N GLY A 194 -16.23 12.56 -18.71
CA GLY A 194 -15.29 12.58 -17.60
C GLY A 194 -15.40 13.77 -16.65
N ALA A 195 -16.47 14.56 -16.76
CA ALA A 195 -16.77 15.64 -15.84
C ALA A 195 -18.26 15.63 -15.45
N PRO A 196 -18.66 16.20 -14.29
CA PRO A 196 -20.06 16.36 -13.93
C PRO A 196 -20.85 17.16 -14.97
N VAL A 197 -22.08 16.72 -15.24
CA VAL A 197 -23.02 17.49 -16.04
C VAL A 197 -23.39 18.80 -15.33
N ASP A 198 -23.60 18.72 -14.03
CA ASP A 198 -23.79 19.83 -13.14
C ASP A 198 -22.79 19.75 -11.96
N PRO A 199 -21.72 20.54 -11.99
CA PRO A 199 -20.74 20.57 -10.91
C PRO A 199 -21.29 21.04 -9.56
N ALA A 200 -22.37 21.83 -9.55
CA ALA A 200 -22.96 22.32 -8.30
C ALA A 200 -23.79 21.24 -7.60
N ALA A 201 -24.41 20.36 -8.36
CA ALA A 201 -25.19 19.22 -7.84
C ALA A 201 -24.32 17.97 -7.57
N TYR A 202 -23.03 18.01 -7.90
CA TYR A 202 -22.12 16.88 -7.65
C TYR A 202 -21.63 16.88 -6.21
N ASP A 203 -21.83 15.77 -5.49
CA ASP A 203 -21.48 15.65 -4.06
C ASP A 203 -19.97 15.39 -3.87
N TYR A 204 -19.19 16.46 -4.00
CA TYR A 204 -17.72 16.41 -3.80
C TYR A 204 -17.33 16.05 -2.36
N ARG A 205 -18.11 16.47 -1.37
CA ARG A 205 -17.84 16.18 0.04
C ARG A 205 -17.93 14.68 0.32
N ARG A 206 -18.98 14.04 -0.20
CA ARG A 206 -19.15 12.60 -0.11
C ARG A 206 -18.05 11.88 -0.89
N ALA A 207 -17.73 12.33 -2.09
CA ALA A 207 -16.65 11.76 -2.90
C ALA A 207 -15.30 11.81 -2.17
N ALA A 208 -14.99 12.93 -1.51
CA ALA A 208 -13.78 13.11 -0.70
C ALA A 208 -13.73 12.14 0.49
N ARG A 209 -14.81 12.04 1.26
CA ARG A 209 -14.94 11.10 2.40
C ARG A 209 -14.83 9.66 1.96
N ASP A 210 -15.52 9.29 0.90
CA ASP A 210 -15.47 7.96 0.32
C ASP A 210 -14.03 7.60 -0.11
N ALA A 211 -13.30 8.50 -0.77
CA ALA A 211 -11.93 8.27 -1.17
C ALA A 211 -10.99 8.07 0.04
N LEU A 212 -11.10 8.91 1.07
CA LEU A 212 -10.31 8.83 2.30
C LEU A 212 -10.48 7.49 3.03
N HIS A 213 -11.70 6.97 3.05
CA HIS A 213 -12.05 5.76 3.81
C HIS A 213 -12.17 4.48 2.98
N PHE A 214 -12.00 4.55 1.66
CA PHE A 214 -12.19 3.40 0.77
C PHE A 214 -11.37 2.16 1.15
N SER A 215 -10.14 2.34 1.61
CA SER A 215 -9.31 1.21 2.04
C SER A 215 -9.95 0.41 3.18
N LYS A 216 -10.68 1.09 4.08
CA LYS A 216 -11.40 0.42 5.19
C LYS A 216 -12.60 -0.35 4.70
N LEU A 217 -13.31 0.16 3.69
CA LEU A 217 -14.39 -0.57 3.05
C LEU A 217 -13.88 -1.84 2.37
N VAL A 218 -12.75 -1.76 1.66
CA VAL A 218 -12.11 -2.94 1.04
C VAL A 218 -11.69 -3.97 2.08
N ASP A 219 -11.10 -3.53 3.21
CA ASP A 219 -10.74 -4.44 4.31
C ASP A 219 -11.98 -5.18 4.85
N ARG A 220 -13.11 -4.49 5.01
CA ARG A 220 -14.39 -5.09 5.43
C ARG A 220 -14.93 -6.09 4.40
N PHE A 221 -14.83 -5.75 3.11
CA PHE A 221 -15.23 -6.65 2.05
C PHE A 221 -14.42 -7.95 2.09
N VAL A 222 -13.11 -7.87 2.20
CA VAL A 222 -12.24 -9.06 2.28
C VAL A 222 -12.55 -9.89 3.52
N GLN A 223 -12.87 -9.28 4.67
CA GLN A 223 -13.28 -10.00 5.87
C GLN A 223 -14.59 -10.76 5.66
N ASN A 224 -15.60 -10.11 5.07
CA ASN A 224 -16.88 -10.71 4.75
C ASN A 224 -16.72 -11.83 3.71
N LEU A 225 -15.92 -11.57 2.66
CA LEU A 225 -15.61 -12.56 1.64
C LEU A 225 -15.01 -13.85 2.25
N ARG A 226 -14.05 -13.71 3.16
CA ARG A 226 -13.43 -14.86 3.86
C ARG A 226 -14.39 -15.62 4.78
N ARG A 227 -15.35 -14.92 5.39
CA ARG A 227 -16.39 -15.57 6.23
C ARG A 227 -17.34 -16.41 5.39
N VAL A 228 -17.76 -15.89 4.23
CA VAL A 228 -18.71 -16.56 3.34
C VAL A 228 -18.04 -17.69 2.56
N ALA A 229 -16.82 -17.48 2.10
CA ALA A 229 -16.10 -18.43 1.27
C ALA A 229 -15.83 -19.77 1.99
N GLY A 230 -15.47 -19.73 3.26
CA GLY A 230 -15.13 -20.92 4.04
C GLY A 230 -13.72 -21.47 3.77
N TRP A 231 -12.91 -20.78 2.97
CA TRP A 231 -11.47 -21.06 2.81
C TRP A 231 -10.64 -19.79 3.01
N ASP A 232 -9.32 -19.91 3.03
CA ASP A 232 -8.41 -18.77 3.17
C ASP A 232 -8.23 -18.05 1.82
N VAL A 233 -9.21 -17.22 1.46
CA VAL A 233 -9.25 -16.51 0.19
C VAL A 233 -7.99 -15.68 0.00
N GLN A 234 -7.28 -15.96 -1.08
CA GLN A 234 -6.15 -15.20 -1.54
C GLN A 234 -6.52 -14.36 -2.75
N TYR A 235 -5.98 -13.16 -2.80
CA TYR A 235 -6.32 -12.19 -3.83
C TYR A 235 -5.14 -11.29 -4.21
N PHE A 236 -5.21 -10.78 -5.42
CA PHE A 236 -4.47 -9.64 -5.91
C PHE A 236 -5.47 -8.58 -6.36
N ALA A 237 -5.39 -7.39 -5.80
CA ALA A 237 -6.33 -6.34 -6.13
C ALA A 237 -5.64 -5.01 -6.41
N THR A 238 -6.30 -4.19 -7.23
CA THR A 238 -5.88 -2.84 -7.54
C THR A 238 -7.00 -1.86 -7.31
N VAL A 239 -6.65 -0.72 -6.72
CA VAL A 239 -7.55 0.42 -6.57
C VAL A 239 -7.21 1.42 -7.66
N GLU A 240 -8.19 1.72 -8.48
CA GLU A 240 -8.09 2.64 -9.59
C GLU A 240 -9.10 3.77 -9.46
N PRO A 241 -8.77 4.99 -9.85
CA PRO A 241 -9.75 6.06 -9.94
C PRO A 241 -10.58 5.92 -11.21
N GLN A 242 -11.87 6.17 -11.10
CA GLN A 242 -12.74 6.39 -12.26
C GLN A 242 -12.68 7.87 -12.68
N LYS A 243 -13.10 8.19 -13.92
CA LYS A 243 -13.22 9.58 -14.39
C LYS A 243 -14.11 10.46 -13.48
N ARG A 244 -15.06 9.85 -12.75
CA ARG A 244 -15.87 10.52 -11.73
C ARG A 244 -15.13 10.69 -10.38
N LEU A 245 -13.82 10.54 -10.34
CA LEU A 245 -12.94 10.66 -9.16
C LEU A 245 -13.28 9.72 -7.99
N ALA A 246 -14.10 8.70 -8.22
CA ALA A 246 -14.37 7.66 -7.24
C ALA A 246 -13.33 6.54 -7.36
N PRO A 247 -12.76 6.07 -6.25
CA PRO A 247 -11.97 4.85 -6.28
C PRO A 247 -12.87 3.65 -6.58
N HIS A 248 -12.36 2.69 -7.38
CA HIS A 248 -12.97 1.39 -7.56
C HIS A 248 -11.94 0.27 -7.43
N LEU A 249 -12.43 -0.92 -7.13
CA LEU A 249 -11.60 -2.09 -6.89
C LEU A 249 -11.73 -3.08 -8.03
N HIS A 250 -10.58 -3.46 -8.59
CA HIS A 250 -10.43 -4.69 -9.37
C HIS A 250 -9.73 -5.74 -8.54
N LEU A 251 -10.33 -6.92 -8.42
CA LEU A 251 -9.84 -7.98 -7.56
C LEU A 251 -9.86 -9.33 -8.29
N ALA A 252 -8.69 -9.94 -8.43
CA ALA A 252 -8.54 -11.34 -8.80
C ALA A 252 -8.49 -12.17 -7.53
N MET A 253 -9.30 -13.23 -7.43
CA MET A 253 -9.28 -14.16 -6.29
C MET A 253 -9.18 -15.60 -6.76
N ARG A 254 -8.48 -16.42 -5.97
CA ARG A 254 -8.48 -17.87 -6.14
C ARG A 254 -9.72 -18.48 -5.50
N GLY A 255 -10.28 -19.49 -6.16
CA GLY A 255 -11.56 -20.07 -5.81
C GLY A 255 -12.74 -19.22 -6.30
N THR A 256 -13.93 -19.78 -6.25
CA THR A 256 -15.16 -19.14 -6.75
C THR A 256 -16.28 -19.17 -5.73
N LEU A 257 -17.08 -18.13 -5.79
CA LEU A 257 -18.42 -18.04 -5.19
C LEU A 257 -19.44 -17.77 -6.31
N SER A 258 -20.70 -17.97 -6.04
CA SER A 258 -21.73 -17.56 -7.01
C SER A 258 -21.75 -16.03 -7.15
N ARG A 259 -22.17 -15.54 -8.32
CA ARG A 259 -22.33 -14.08 -8.55
C ARG A 259 -23.33 -13.47 -7.56
N ALA A 260 -24.35 -14.21 -7.17
CA ALA A 260 -25.34 -13.79 -6.18
C ALA A 260 -24.69 -13.58 -4.80
N GLU A 261 -23.85 -14.52 -4.35
CA GLU A 261 -23.10 -14.39 -3.09
C GLU A 261 -22.15 -13.19 -3.11
N ILE A 262 -21.44 -12.96 -4.21
CA ILE A 262 -20.55 -11.76 -4.33
C ILE A 262 -21.36 -10.47 -4.23
N LYS A 263 -22.52 -10.38 -4.88
CA LYS A 263 -23.43 -9.23 -4.77
C LYS A 263 -23.96 -9.06 -3.34
N GLN A 264 -24.34 -10.15 -2.69
CA GLN A 264 -24.79 -10.13 -1.31
C GLN A 264 -23.69 -9.70 -0.34
N ILE A 265 -22.46 -10.18 -0.53
CA ILE A 265 -21.29 -9.75 0.25
C ILE A 265 -21.04 -8.25 0.06
N ALA A 266 -21.07 -7.74 -1.18
CA ALA A 266 -20.89 -6.32 -1.46
C ALA A 266 -21.98 -5.47 -0.79
N ALA A 267 -23.24 -5.87 -0.90
CA ALA A 267 -24.40 -5.20 -0.28
C ALA A 267 -24.32 -5.20 1.26
N ALA A 268 -23.84 -6.31 1.85
CA ALA A 268 -23.66 -6.43 3.31
C ALA A 268 -22.40 -5.70 3.84
N THR A 269 -21.56 -5.19 2.94
CA THR A 269 -20.30 -4.55 3.34
C THR A 269 -20.47 -3.05 3.44
N TYR A 270 -20.16 -2.52 4.62
CA TYR A 270 -20.15 -1.10 4.90
C TYR A 270 -19.01 -0.74 5.85
N HIS A 271 -18.64 0.54 5.88
CA HIS A 271 -17.73 1.12 6.86
C HIS A 271 -18.34 2.37 7.46
N GLN A 272 -18.52 2.40 8.78
CA GLN A 272 -18.96 3.56 9.54
C GLN A 272 -17.75 4.31 10.09
N VAL A 273 -17.72 5.61 9.87
CA VAL A 273 -16.68 6.53 10.36
C VAL A 273 -17.21 7.22 11.61
N TRP A 274 -16.76 6.75 12.75
CA TRP A 274 -17.12 7.31 14.06
C TRP A 274 -16.07 8.35 14.46
N TRP A 275 -16.19 9.52 13.89
CA TRP A 275 -15.35 10.67 14.15
C TRP A 275 -16.19 11.86 14.59
N PRO A 276 -15.59 12.88 15.25
CA PRO A 276 -16.30 14.11 15.60
C PRO A 276 -16.97 14.74 14.37
N PRO A 277 -18.10 15.45 14.55
CA PRO A 277 -18.80 16.09 13.44
C PRO A 277 -17.95 17.19 12.79
N THR A 278 -18.10 17.36 11.48
CA THR A 278 -17.43 18.39 10.69
C THR A 278 -18.41 19.27 9.92
N ASP A 279 -19.65 19.35 10.40
CA ASP A 279 -20.72 20.10 9.74
C ASP A 279 -20.68 21.59 10.08
N HIS A 280 -20.07 21.92 11.22
CA HIS A 280 -19.91 23.30 11.66
C HIS A 280 -18.43 23.68 11.69
N VAL A 281 -18.09 24.76 10.98
CA VAL A 281 -16.74 25.36 11.00
C VAL A 281 -16.66 26.30 12.19
N VAL A 282 -15.77 26.02 13.14
CA VAL A 282 -15.56 26.82 14.35
C VAL A 282 -14.47 27.87 14.11
N PHE A 283 -13.41 27.49 13.42
CA PHE A 283 -12.24 28.35 13.17
C PHE A 283 -11.90 28.42 11.69
N ASP A 284 -11.75 29.64 11.16
CA ASP A 284 -11.34 29.90 9.78
C ASP A 284 -10.61 31.23 9.67
N GLY A 285 -9.81 31.42 8.62
CA GLY A 285 -9.08 32.66 8.33
C GLY A 285 -8.15 33.08 9.46
N ASP A 286 -8.37 34.27 10.00
CA ASP A 286 -7.49 34.89 11.02
C ASP A 286 -7.83 34.45 12.46
N THR A 287 -8.86 33.63 12.65
CA THR A 287 -9.30 33.17 13.98
C THR A 287 -8.88 31.74 14.27
N LEU A 288 -7.66 31.35 13.89
CA LEU A 288 -7.17 29.99 14.13
C LEU A 288 -6.77 29.77 15.59
N PRO A 289 -6.93 28.54 16.12
CA PRO A 289 -6.50 28.18 17.46
C PRO A 289 -5.02 28.46 17.68
N VAL A 290 -4.67 28.94 18.88
CA VAL A 290 -3.30 29.27 19.28
C VAL A 290 -2.73 28.12 20.12
N TRP A 291 -1.47 27.77 19.88
CA TRP A 291 -0.77 26.77 20.68
C TRP A 291 -0.17 27.39 21.93
N GLU A 292 -0.38 26.74 23.07
CA GLU A 292 0.30 27.02 24.33
C GLU A 292 1.01 25.76 24.82
N ASP A 293 2.29 25.91 25.20
CA ASP A 293 3.09 24.77 25.63
C ASP A 293 2.51 24.12 26.89
N GLU A 294 2.58 22.80 26.96
CA GLU A 294 2.04 21.94 28.03
C GLU A 294 0.49 21.89 28.11
N VAL A 295 -0.21 22.83 27.50
CA VAL A 295 -1.68 22.95 27.52
C VAL A 295 -2.32 22.43 26.22
N GLY A 296 -1.76 22.83 25.06
CA GLY A 296 -2.28 22.49 23.75
C GLY A 296 -2.90 23.66 23.00
N TYR A 297 -3.89 23.39 22.15
CA TYR A 297 -4.56 24.44 21.37
C TYR A 297 -5.72 25.10 22.15
N LEU A 298 -5.72 26.44 22.11
CA LEU A 298 -6.72 27.30 22.76
C LEU A 298 -7.59 28.01 21.71
N ASP A 299 -8.85 28.27 22.06
CA ASP A 299 -9.69 29.22 21.32
C ASP A 299 -9.14 30.65 21.55
N PRO A 300 -8.69 31.36 20.53
CA PRO A 300 -8.11 32.70 20.70
C PRO A 300 -9.12 33.75 21.18
N ARG A 301 -10.43 33.45 21.12
CA ARG A 301 -11.51 34.37 21.53
C ARG A 301 -11.85 34.22 23.01
N THR A 302 -11.79 33.02 23.55
CA THR A 302 -12.20 32.70 24.94
C THR A 302 -11.05 32.33 25.85
N GLY A 303 -9.90 31.94 25.30
CA GLY A 303 -8.79 31.37 26.05
C GLY A 303 -9.02 29.93 26.54
N GLU A 304 -10.14 29.30 26.17
CA GLU A 304 -10.46 27.95 26.58
C GLU A 304 -9.66 26.92 25.78
N VAL A 305 -9.25 25.85 26.47
CA VAL A 305 -8.53 24.72 25.84
C VAL A 305 -9.49 23.93 24.97
N LEU A 306 -9.13 23.70 23.70
CA LEU A 306 -9.94 22.87 22.84
C LEU A 306 -9.99 21.42 23.33
N PRO A 307 -11.13 20.72 23.19
CA PRO A 307 -11.26 19.33 23.53
C PRO A 307 -10.22 18.49 22.77
N THR A 308 -9.58 17.58 23.45
CA THR A 308 -8.68 16.61 22.85
C THR A 308 -9.44 15.65 21.93
N TRP A 309 -8.75 14.99 21.03
CA TRP A 309 -9.33 13.94 20.18
C TRP A 309 -10.13 12.90 20.97
N ASP A 310 -9.59 12.51 22.11
CA ASP A 310 -10.19 11.47 22.94
C ASP A 310 -11.46 11.97 23.64
N GLN A 311 -11.47 13.19 24.17
CA GLN A 311 -12.66 13.85 24.73
C GLN A 311 -13.77 14.04 23.68
N ALA A 312 -13.40 14.47 22.48
CA ALA A 312 -14.35 14.63 21.38
C ALA A 312 -14.97 13.29 20.92
N LEU A 313 -14.22 12.18 21.04
CA LEU A 313 -14.76 10.83 20.81
C LEU A 313 -15.67 10.35 21.95
N ASP A 314 -15.39 10.72 23.20
CA ASP A 314 -16.23 10.35 24.33
C ASP A 314 -17.62 11.01 24.24
N ALA A 315 -17.70 12.22 23.68
CA ALA A 315 -18.96 12.88 23.39
C ALA A 315 -19.83 12.11 22.35
N LEU A 316 -19.24 11.20 21.55
CA LEU A 316 -19.95 10.30 20.62
C LEU A 316 -20.41 8.98 21.28
N ALA A 317 -20.21 8.81 22.59
CA ALA A 317 -20.66 7.60 23.30
C ALA A 317 -22.18 7.58 23.57
N ASP A 318 -22.89 8.62 23.19
CA ASP A 318 -24.34 8.73 23.24
C ASP A 318 -25.00 7.63 22.39
N GLU A 319 -26.11 7.09 22.92
CA GLU A 319 -26.89 6.05 22.24
C GLU A 319 -27.50 6.52 20.92
N ASP A 320 -27.79 7.81 20.80
CA ASP A 320 -28.39 8.44 19.62
C ASP A 320 -27.34 8.99 18.63
N ALA A 321 -26.04 8.90 18.95
CA ALA A 321 -25.00 9.39 18.07
C ALA A 321 -24.98 8.64 16.72
N GLU A 322 -24.85 9.42 15.64
CA GLU A 322 -24.71 8.90 14.29
C GLU A 322 -23.24 8.94 13.82
N PRO A 323 -22.82 8.02 12.95
CA PRO A 323 -21.49 8.11 12.38
C PRO A 323 -21.37 9.32 11.45
N LEU A 324 -20.24 10.01 11.49
CA LEU A 324 -19.91 11.13 10.59
C LEU A 324 -20.15 10.77 9.12
N HIS A 325 -19.89 9.52 8.76
CA HIS A 325 -20.04 9.04 7.39
C HIS A 325 -20.18 7.51 7.33
N VAL A 326 -20.98 7.04 6.36
CA VAL A 326 -21.18 5.61 6.09
C VAL A 326 -20.83 5.31 4.63
N LEU A 327 -19.81 4.52 4.42
CA LEU A 327 -19.42 4.01 3.11
C LEU A 327 -20.10 2.68 2.80
N THR A 328 -20.57 2.54 1.57
CA THR A 328 -21.07 1.27 0.99
C THR A 328 -20.58 1.12 -0.44
N PHE A 329 -20.55 -0.11 -0.94
CA PHE A 329 -20.43 -0.31 -2.38
C PHE A 329 -21.74 0.06 -3.10
N GLY A 330 -21.61 0.47 -4.35
CA GLY A 330 -22.75 0.70 -5.23
C GLY A 330 -23.33 -0.61 -5.79
N ASN A 331 -24.47 -0.50 -6.45
CA ASN A 331 -25.17 -1.66 -7.01
C ASN A 331 -24.46 -2.30 -8.22
N GLN A 332 -23.50 -1.60 -8.83
CA GLN A 332 -22.70 -2.11 -9.93
C GLN A 332 -21.58 -3.01 -9.41
N VAL A 333 -21.86 -4.29 -9.33
CA VAL A 333 -20.93 -5.36 -8.95
C VAL A 333 -20.78 -6.30 -10.14
N ASP A 334 -19.60 -6.31 -10.76
CA ASP A 334 -19.25 -7.25 -11.83
C ASP A 334 -18.40 -8.39 -11.26
N ALA A 335 -18.82 -9.63 -11.51
CA ALA A 335 -18.11 -10.82 -11.05
C ALA A 335 -18.06 -11.86 -12.19
N LYS A 336 -16.85 -12.13 -12.66
CA LYS A 336 -16.59 -13.04 -13.78
C LYS A 336 -15.81 -14.24 -13.30
N GLY A 337 -16.28 -15.45 -13.66
CA GLY A 337 -15.49 -16.66 -13.51
C GLY A 337 -14.31 -16.68 -14.49
N VAL A 338 -13.15 -17.10 -14.02
CA VAL A 338 -11.90 -17.20 -14.78
C VAL A 338 -11.20 -18.48 -14.36
N LEU A 339 -10.64 -19.22 -15.31
CA LEU A 339 -9.77 -20.34 -14.98
C LEU A 339 -8.35 -19.82 -14.74
N GLY A 340 -7.75 -20.16 -13.60
CA GLY A 340 -6.36 -19.87 -13.31
C GLY A 340 -5.44 -20.60 -14.30
N GLY A 341 -4.35 -19.97 -14.70
CA GLY A 341 -3.41 -20.54 -15.67
C GLY A 341 -3.80 -20.38 -17.14
N THR A 342 -4.82 -19.56 -17.46
CA THR A 342 -5.30 -19.37 -18.83
C THR A 342 -4.88 -18.00 -19.40
N GLU A 343 -4.85 -17.89 -20.75
CA GLU A 343 -4.63 -16.62 -21.45
C GLU A 343 -5.64 -15.53 -21.05
N ARG A 344 -6.87 -15.92 -20.70
CA ARG A 344 -7.87 -14.99 -20.19
C ARG A 344 -7.45 -14.34 -18.88
N ALA A 345 -6.82 -15.09 -17.99
CA ALA A 345 -6.26 -14.54 -16.75
C ALA A 345 -5.12 -13.56 -17.06
N ASP A 346 -4.21 -13.91 -18.00
CA ASP A 346 -3.12 -13.03 -18.44
C ASP A 346 -3.66 -11.74 -19.10
N HIS A 347 -4.71 -11.83 -19.89
CA HIS A 347 -5.39 -10.66 -20.46
C HIS A 347 -5.92 -9.71 -19.36
N LEU A 348 -6.55 -10.25 -18.33
CA LEU A 348 -7.07 -9.46 -17.20
C LEU A 348 -5.93 -8.83 -16.37
N ILE A 349 -4.81 -9.53 -16.20
CA ILE A 349 -3.61 -8.98 -15.57
C ILE A 349 -3.10 -7.76 -16.35
N LYS A 350 -2.97 -7.90 -17.66
CA LYS A 350 -2.39 -6.87 -18.53
C LYS A 350 -3.29 -5.64 -18.65
N HIS A 351 -4.60 -5.85 -18.84
CA HIS A 351 -5.52 -4.79 -19.25
C HIS A 351 -6.34 -4.18 -18.12
N TYR A 352 -6.43 -4.83 -16.95
CA TYR A 352 -7.21 -4.34 -15.81
C TYR A 352 -6.36 -4.20 -14.55
N LEU A 353 -5.73 -5.28 -14.05
CA LEU A 353 -5.04 -5.26 -12.76
C LEU A 353 -3.74 -4.46 -12.75
N THR A 354 -3.13 -4.19 -13.90
CA THR A 354 -1.84 -3.50 -13.95
C THR A 354 -1.81 -2.28 -14.86
N LYS A 355 -2.90 -1.99 -15.57
CA LYS A 355 -2.96 -0.95 -16.60
C LYS A 355 -2.57 0.45 -16.12
N TYR A 356 -3.03 0.84 -14.94
CA TYR A 356 -2.86 2.20 -14.42
C TYR A 356 -1.88 2.30 -13.25
N LEU A 357 -1.08 1.26 -12.98
CA LEU A 357 -0.21 1.25 -11.81
C LEU A 357 0.93 2.27 -11.87
N THR A 358 1.31 2.70 -13.06
CA THR A 358 2.38 3.68 -13.29
C THR A 358 1.89 5.12 -13.35
N LYS A 359 0.58 5.34 -13.44
CA LYS A 359 -0.04 6.67 -13.45
C LYS A 359 -0.46 7.13 -12.07
N SER A 360 -0.42 8.43 -11.80
CA SER A 360 -1.03 8.97 -10.59
C SER A 360 -2.56 8.93 -10.68
N ILE A 361 -3.24 9.09 -9.53
CA ILE A 361 -4.71 9.18 -9.53
C ILE A 361 -5.15 10.46 -10.26
N ALA A 362 -4.41 11.55 -10.09
CA ALA A 362 -4.68 12.81 -10.77
C ALA A 362 -4.59 12.71 -12.31
N GLU A 363 -3.73 11.85 -12.85
CA GLU A 363 -3.62 11.61 -14.31
C GLU A 363 -4.84 10.92 -14.93
N THR A 364 -5.89 10.63 -14.15
CA THR A 364 -7.17 10.14 -14.65
C THR A 364 -7.98 11.25 -15.32
N CYS A 365 -7.78 12.49 -14.90
CA CYS A 365 -8.34 13.68 -15.54
C CYS A 365 -7.36 14.19 -16.59
N ASP A 366 -7.90 14.54 -17.74
CA ASP A 366 -7.14 15.20 -18.80
C ASP A 366 -6.90 16.66 -18.40
N PRO A 367 -5.65 17.10 -18.20
CA PRO A 367 -5.34 18.46 -17.78
C PRO A 367 -5.65 19.49 -18.87
N ASP A 368 -5.70 19.07 -20.13
CA ASP A 368 -6.01 19.93 -21.28
C ASP A 368 -7.53 20.09 -21.49
N ASN A 369 -8.36 19.31 -20.78
CA ASN A 369 -9.81 19.45 -20.80
C ASN A 369 -10.27 20.33 -19.62
N PRO A 370 -10.77 21.57 -19.87
CA PRO A 370 -11.11 22.51 -18.80
C PRO A 370 -12.17 21.98 -17.81
N ARG A 371 -13.14 21.19 -18.31
CA ARG A 371 -14.19 20.61 -17.45
C ARG A 371 -13.64 19.53 -16.53
N GLN A 372 -12.72 18.70 -17.03
CA GLN A 372 -12.09 17.65 -16.19
C GLN A 372 -11.12 18.26 -15.21
N LYS A 373 -10.44 19.34 -15.58
CA LYS A 373 -9.58 20.10 -14.67
C LYS A 373 -10.40 20.74 -13.53
N ASP A 374 -11.50 21.46 -13.86
CA ASP A 374 -12.42 22.03 -12.84
C ASP A 374 -12.96 20.93 -11.90
N HIS A 375 -13.29 19.76 -12.46
CA HIS A 375 -13.74 18.61 -11.66
C HIS A 375 -12.66 18.13 -10.66
N ALA A 376 -11.40 18.07 -11.08
CA ALA A 376 -10.28 17.70 -10.20
C ALA A 376 -10.00 18.79 -9.15
N ASP A 377 -10.05 20.07 -9.54
CA ASP A 377 -9.84 21.22 -8.66
C ASP A 377 -10.93 21.27 -7.56
N ARG A 378 -12.20 21.09 -7.89
CA ARG A 378 -13.30 21.01 -6.90
C ARG A 378 -13.15 19.83 -5.94
N MET A 379 -12.65 18.71 -6.41
CA MET A 379 -12.35 17.57 -5.54
C MET A 379 -11.18 17.90 -4.60
N ALA A 380 -10.15 18.58 -5.08
CA ALA A 380 -9.03 19.02 -4.25
C ALA A 380 -9.48 20.05 -3.19
N ASP A 381 -10.38 20.96 -3.55
CA ASP A 381 -10.97 21.92 -2.61
C ASP A 381 -11.82 21.22 -1.53
N ALA A 382 -12.64 20.26 -1.90
CA ALA A 382 -13.41 19.46 -0.94
C ALA A 382 -12.50 18.67 0.02
N LEU A 383 -11.34 18.18 -0.47
CA LEU A 383 -10.36 17.48 0.34
C LEU A 383 -9.54 18.40 1.23
N ARG A 384 -9.38 19.67 0.89
CA ARG A 384 -8.46 20.60 1.55
C ARG A 384 -8.66 20.64 3.06
N TYR A 385 -9.90 20.69 3.50
CA TYR A 385 -10.26 20.81 4.92
C TYR A 385 -10.91 19.55 5.50
N GLU A 386 -11.23 18.53 4.69
CA GLU A 386 -11.80 17.28 5.22
C GLU A 386 -10.72 16.51 6.01
N PRO A 387 -10.95 16.14 7.28
CA PRO A 387 -9.95 15.41 8.05
C PRO A 387 -9.64 14.03 7.45
N CYS A 388 -8.36 13.69 7.27
CA CYS A 388 -7.95 12.41 6.65
C CYS A 388 -7.58 11.31 7.67
N SER A 389 -7.40 11.69 8.94
CA SER A 389 -7.00 10.78 10.02
C SER A 389 -7.25 11.44 11.39
N PRO A 390 -7.22 10.67 12.48
CA PRO A 390 -7.27 11.25 13.83
C PRO A 390 -6.17 12.28 14.14
N THR A 391 -5.02 12.18 13.48
CA THR A 391 -3.87 13.09 13.65
C THR A 391 -3.87 14.27 12.66
N CYS A 392 -4.93 14.43 11.87
CA CYS A 392 -5.01 15.46 10.84
C CYS A 392 -5.18 16.87 11.46
N PRO A 393 -4.34 17.85 11.10
CA PRO A 393 -4.48 19.23 11.57
C PRO A 393 -5.83 19.88 11.26
N ASN A 394 -6.56 19.38 10.27
CA ASN A 394 -7.87 19.91 9.90
C ASN A 394 -8.92 19.81 11.02
N TRP A 395 -8.68 19.00 12.05
CA TRP A 395 -9.56 18.94 13.23
C TRP A 395 -9.63 20.27 13.97
N LEU A 396 -8.57 21.06 13.94
CA LEU A 396 -8.52 22.39 14.53
C LEU A 396 -9.62 23.31 13.95
N ARG A 397 -9.94 23.16 12.65
CA ARG A 397 -11.03 23.92 12.01
C ARG A 397 -12.40 23.66 12.66
N TYR A 398 -12.56 22.47 13.22
CA TYR A 398 -13.81 22.00 13.82
C TYR A 398 -13.80 22.04 15.36
N GLY A 399 -12.85 22.76 15.94
CA GLY A 399 -12.76 22.93 17.39
C GLY A 399 -12.27 21.72 18.16
N VAL A 400 -11.53 20.82 17.51
CA VAL A 400 -10.98 19.59 18.13
C VAL A 400 -9.48 19.55 17.93
N GLN A 401 -8.73 19.24 19.00
CA GLN A 401 -7.30 18.99 18.88
C GLN A 401 -7.07 17.65 18.15
N PRO A 402 -6.17 17.59 17.13
CA PRO A 402 -5.78 16.35 16.52
C PRO A 402 -5.13 15.42 17.56
N LYS A 403 -5.27 14.11 17.37
CA LYS A 403 -4.61 13.14 18.26
C LYS A 403 -3.09 13.32 18.20
N GLY A 404 -2.47 13.57 19.38
CA GLY A 404 -1.05 13.90 19.47
C GLY A 404 -0.74 15.26 18.82
N ALA A 405 -1.54 16.28 19.16
CA ALA A 405 -1.36 17.66 18.74
C ALA A 405 0.06 18.17 18.99
N LYS A 406 0.56 19.03 18.10
CA LYS A 406 1.90 19.60 18.15
C LYS A 406 1.86 21.07 17.75
N PRO A 407 2.81 21.89 18.21
CA PRO A 407 2.89 23.29 17.79
C PRO A 407 3.01 23.43 16.27
N GLY A 408 2.49 24.52 15.72
CA GLY A 408 2.59 24.85 14.30
C GLY A 408 1.66 24.05 13.37
N GLN A 409 0.72 23.29 13.88
CA GLN A 409 -0.34 22.67 13.07
C GLN A 409 -1.43 23.70 12.73
N ALA A 410 -1.88 23.70 11.47
CA ALA A 410 -2.97 24.58 11.03
C ALA A 410 -3.90 23.84 10.04
N PRO A 411 -5.20 24.18 10.00
CA PRO A 411 -6.13 23.67 9.00
C PRO A 411 -5.66 23.96 7.57
N GLY A 412 -5.89 23.04 6.65
CA GLY A 412 -5.47 23.16 5.25
C GLY A 412 -3.99 22.85 4.99
N GLN A 413 -3.17 22.63 6.03
CA GLN A 413 -1.72 22.37 5.90
C GLN A 413 -1.36 20.90 6.18
N CYS A 414 -2.33 19.99 6.16
CA CYS A 414 -2.08 18.58 6.38
C CYS A 414 -1.20 17.99 5.28
N ARG A 415 -0.08 17.35 5.67
CA ARG A 415 0.84 16.66 4.75
C ARG A 415 0.46 15.20 4.53
N GLY A 416 -0.70 14.77 5.03
CA GLY A 416 -1.22 13.42 4.87
C GLY A 416 -1.39 13.05 3.39
N LYS A 417 -1.22 11.77 3.08
CA LYS A 417 -1.24 11.27 1.70
C LYS A 417 -2.55 11.58 0.96
N GLY A 418 -3.70 11.57 1.67
CA GLY A 418 -5.00 11.89 1.11
C GLY A 418 -5.14 13.33 0.60
N HIS A 419 -4.35 14.27 1.15
CA HIS A 419 -4.36 15.67 0.73
C HIS A 419 -3.39 16.00 -0.42
N LYS A 420 -2.59 15.02 -0.84
CA LYS A 420 -1.67 15.24 -1.96
C LYS A 420 -2.41 15.16 -3.28
N PRO A 421 -2.18 16.11 -4.21
CA PRO A 421 -2.90 16.15 -5.49
C PRO A 421 -2.82 14.83 -6.28
N GLU A 422 -1.66 14.16 -6.26
CA GLU A 422 -1.47 12.90 -6.97
C GLU A 422 -2.29 11.72 -6.41
N HIS A 423 -2.95 11.89 -5.25
CA HIS A 423 -3.76 10.86 -4.60
C HIS A 423 -5.26 11.14 -4.59
N LEU A 424 -5.69 12.36 -4.85
CA LEU A 424 -7.11 12.79 -4.88
C LEU A 424 -7.96 12.09 -3.81
N GLY A 425 -7.57 12.23 -2.54
CA GLY A 425 -8.28 11.68 -1.40
C GLY A 425 -7.93 10.24 -1.01
N TYR A 426 -7.36 9.42 -1.87
CA TYR A 426 -7.08 8.02 -1.54
C TYR A 426 -5.71 7.82 -0.86
N PRO A 427 -5.65 7.62 0.48
CA PRO A 427 -4.39 7.46 1.20
C PRO A 427 -3.84 6.02 1.14
N GLY A 428 -4.65 5.05 0.70
CA GLY A 428 -4.34 3.62 0.71
C GLY A 428 -3.26 3.21 -0.30
N ARG A 429 -2.92 1.93 -0.25
CA ARG A 429 -2.06 1.32 -1.27
C ARG A 429 -2.89 0.99 -2.50
N ARG A 430 -2.41 1.34 -3.67
CA ARG A 430 -3.10 1.03 -4.94
C ARG A 430 -3.05 -0.44 -5.31
N VAL A 431 -2.08 -1.18 -4.80
CA VAL A 431 -1.96 -2.63 -4.99
C VAL A 431 -2.12 -3.31 -3.65
N LEU A 432 -3.09 -4.19 -3.54
CA LEU A 432 -3.40 -4.98 -2.36
C LEU A 432 -3.20 -6.46 -2.70
N VAL A 433 -2.28 -7.11 -1.99
CA VAL A 433 -1.95 -8.51 -2.24
C VAL A 433 -2.01 -9.26 -0.94
N SER A 434 -2.75 -10.35 -0.92
CA SER A 434 -2.80 -11.23 0.25
C SER A 434 -1.48 -12.01 0.40
N ARG A 435 -1.13 -12.31 1.65
CA ARG A 435 0.21 -12.85 2.00
C ARG A 435 0.57 -14.13 1.24
N LYS A 436 -0.40 -15.02 1.05
CA LYS A 436 -0.19 -16.31 0.40
C LYS A 436 -0.55 -16.31 -1.10
N TRP A 437 -0.67 -15.11 -1.73
CA TRP A 437 -1.00 -15.04 -3.15
C TRP A 437 0.07 -15.68 -4.03
N SER A 438 1.28 -15.16 -4.06
CA SER A 438 2.45 -15.76 -4.73
C SER A 438 3.45 -16.37 -3.76
N ASN A 439 3.19 -16.28 -2.47
CA ASN A 439 4.11 -16.62 -1.38
C ASN A 439 5.48 -15.92 -1.45
N LYS A 440 5.57 -14.87 -2.24
CA LYS A 440 6.79 -14.08 -2.45
C LYS A 440 6.50 -12.59 -2.23
N THR A 441 7.45 -11.89 -1.66
CA THR A 441 7.46 -10.42 -1.59
C THR A 441 7.98 -9.82 -2.91
N LEU A 442 7.88 -8.51 -3.09
CA LEU A 442 8.53 -7.87 -4.25
C LEU A 442 10.06 -7.95 -4.19
N THR A 443 10.61 -8.08 -3.00
CA THR A 443 12.05 -8.28 -2.82
C THR A 443 12.46 -9.67 -3.33
N ASP A 444 11.68 -10.70 -3.02
CA ASP A 444 11.91 -12.06 -3.51
C ASP A 444 11.82 -12.11 -5.04
N HIS A 445 10.81 -11.48 -5.64
CA HIS A 445 10.71 -11.38 -7.10
C HIS A 445 11.89 -10.63 -7.74
N ARG A 446 12.49 -9.66 -7.05
CA ARG A 446 13.72 -9.00 -7.52
C ARG A 446 14.92 -9.94 -7.43
N ALA A 447 15.01 -10.70 -6.33
CA ALA A 447 16.06 -11.70 -6.12
C ALA A 447 16.00 -12.80 -7.18
N ASP A 448 14.82 -13.34 -7.46
CA ASP A 448 14.60 -14.34 -8.51
C ASP A 448 15.06 -13.83 -9.88
N ARG A 449 14.69 -12.60 -10.25
CA ARG A 449 15.13 -12.01 -11.52
C ARG A 449 16.64 -11.80 -11.58
N ARG A 450 17.25 -11.43 -10.45
CA ARG A 450 18.72 -11.31 -10.38
C ARG A 450 19.37 -12.67 -10.53
N ALA A 451 18.89 -13.68 -9.84
CA ALA A 451 19.39 -15.05 -9.93
C ALA A 451 19.31 -15.56 -11.37
N TRP A 452 18.15 -15.38 -12.02
CA TRP A 452 17.98 -15.77 -13.42
C TRP A 452 18.97 -15.08 -14.36
N VAL A 453 19.22 -13.76 -14.20
CA VAL A 453 20.21 -13.05 -15.03
C VAL A 453 21.61 -13.58 -14.79
N LEU A 454 22.00 -13.85 -13.54
CA LEU A 454 23.32 -14.40 -13.23
C LEU A 454 23.49 -15.81 -13.80
N GLU A 455 22.48 -16.64 -13.67
CA GLU A 455 22.46 -17.99 -14.25
C GLU A 455 22.57 -17.96 -15.78
N THR A 456 21.77 -17.12 -16.44
CA THR A 456 21.81 -16.92 -17.91
C THR A 456 23.20 -16.48 -18.38
N LEU A 457 23.92 -15.70 -17.59
CA LEU A 457 25.27 -15.22 -17.90
C LEU A 457 26.39 -16.20 -17.46
N GLY A 458 26.04 -17.38 -16.94
CA GLY A 458 27.04 -18.33 -16.39
C GLY A 458 27.79 -17.78 -15.17
N LEU A 459 27.27 -16.70 -14.56
CA LEU A 459 27.86 -16.09 -13.37
C LEU A 459 27.25 -16.76 -12.14
N SER A 460 28.02 -17.58 -11.44
CA SER A 460 27.59 -18.06 -10.13
C SER A 460 27.32 -16.85 -9.23
N ALA A 461 26.15 -16.81 -8.56
CA ALA A 461 26.00 -15.95 -7.40
C ALA A 461 27.15 -16.31 -6.46
N THR A 462 28.12 -15.42 -6.28
CA THR A 462 29.25 -15.65 -5.39
C THR A 462 28.70 -15.99 -4.02
N ALA A 463 28.64 -17.32 -3.76
CA ALA A 463 28.29 -17.85 -2.47
C ALA A 463 29.31 -17.29 -1.49
N GLY A 464 28.87 -16.52 -0.49
CA GLY A 464 29.73 -16.17 0.62
C GLY A 464 30.23 -14.73 0.70
N THR A 465 29.56 -13.74 0.13
CA THR A 465 29.79 -12.35 0.60
C THR A 465 29.10 -12.20 1.97
N ASP A 466 29.91 -12.06 3.01
CA ASP A 466 29.42 -11.67 4.34
C ASP A 466 28.50 -10.44 4.18
N PRO A 467 27.23 -10.52 4.58
CA PRO A 467 26.31 -9.40 4.47
C PRO A 467 26.79 -8.17 5.24
N ASN A 468 27.65 -8.35 6.23
CA ASN A 468 28.24 -7.29 7.04
C ASN A 468 29.51 -6.67 6.43
N ARG A 469 30.01 -7.24 5.34
CA ARG A 469 31.20 -6.73 4.66
C ARG A 469 31.03 -5.31 4.14
N TYR A 470 29.81 -4.92 3.77
CA TYR A 470 29.53 -3.60 3.18
C TYR A 470 28.61 -2.77 4.05
N THR A 471 29.08 -1.58 4.42
CA THR A 471 28.21 -0.58 5.04
C THR A 471 27.76 0.45 4.03
N TRP A 472 26.49 0.87 4.12
CA TRP A 472 25.84 1.74 3.17
C TRP A 472 25.32 3.01 3.86
N ARG A 473 25.73 4.18 3.38
CA ARG A 473 25.25 5.46 3.89
C ARG A 473 24.75 6.32 2.75
N PRO A 474 23.56 6.95 2.87
CA PRO A 474 23.10 7.91 1.87
C PRO A 474 24.03 9.12 1.85
N ILE A 475 24.32 9.62 0.65
CA ILE A 475 25.11 10.85 0.46
C ILE A 475 24.15 12.03 0.43
N PRO A 476 24.32 13.06 1.29
CA PRO A 476 23.45 14.22 1.30
C PRO A 476 23.63 15.07 0.02
N PRO A 477 22.61 15.81 -0.39
CA PRO A 477 22.74 16.79 -1.47
C PRO A 477 23.82 17.83 -1.14
N GLY A 478 24.69 18.11 -2.12
CA GLY A 478 25.77 19.12 -1.96
C GLY A 478 27.07 18.55 -1.38
N ASP A 479 27.18 17.24 -1.15
CA ASP A 479 28.44 16.61 -0.77
C ASP A 479 29.50 16.85 -1.87
N PRO A 480 30.70 17.38 -1.53
CA PRO A 480 31.72 17.75 -2.51
C PRO A 480 32.30 16.54 -3.27
N ASP A 481 32.27 15.35 -2.68
CA ASP A 481 32.76 14.13 -3.31
C ASP A 481 31.75 13.53 -4.31
N LEU A 482 30.52 14.06 -4.35
CA LEU A 482 29.47 13.52 -5.21
C LEU A 482 29.60 14.08 -6.64
N PRO A 483 29.93 13.23 -7.65
CA PRO A 483 29.96 13.68 -9.04
C PRO A 483 28.60 14.24 -9.49
N PRO A 484 28.60 15.20 -10.41
CA PRO A 484 27.38 15.75 -10.98
C PRO A 484 26.45 14.65 -11.53
N LEU A 485 25.16 14.83 -11.36
CA LEU A 485 24.17 13.82 -11.76
C LEU A 485 24.31 13.41 -13.25
N GLY A 486 24.62 14.36 -14.15
CA GLY A 486 24.86 14.05 -15.57
C GLY A 486 26.00 13.04 -15.78
N GLN A 487 27.12 13.23 -15.10
CA GLN A 487 28.25 12.30 -15.17
C GLN A 487 27.89 10.92 -14.64
N ARG A 488 27.18 10.83 -13.52
CA ARG A 488 26.73 9.56 -12.94
C ARG A 488 25.75 8.82 -13.86
N LEU A 489 24.86 9.55 -14.54
CA LEU A 489 23.96 8.97 -15.53
C LEU A 489 24.70 8.43 -16.75
N LEU A 490 25.74 9.13 -17.24
CA LEU A 490 26.55 8.64 -18.36
C LEU A 490 27.28 7.34 -18.01
N ILE A 491 27.80 7.22 -16.79
CA ILE A 491 28.41 5.98 -16.28
C ILE A 491 27.41 4.84 -16.27
N GLU A 492 26.19 5.08 -15.74
CA GLU A 492 25.14 4.05 -15.69
C GLU A 492 24.60 3.68 -17.08
N ILE A 493 24.53 4.63 -18.01
CA ILE A 493 24.21 4.38 -19.43
C ILE A 493 25.25 3.42 -20.05
N ALA A 494 26.54 3.73 -19.88
CA ALA A 494 27.63 2.88 -20.40
C ALA A 494 27.60 1.47 -19.78
N ASN A 495 27.42 1.38 -18.46
CA ASN A 495 27.27 0.10 -17.77
C ASN A 495 26.08 -0.69 -18.32
N ARG A 496 24.94 -0.03 -18.55
CA ARG A 496 23.73 -0.67 -19.07
C ARG A 496 23.91 -1.19 -20.49
N GLN A 497 24.63 -0.47 -21.34
CA GLN A 497 24.96 -0.90 -22.69
C GLN A 497 25.86 -2.15 -22.68
N ARG A 498 26.91 -2.16 -21.84
CA ARG A 498 27.80 -3.33 -21.67
C ARG A 498 27.01 -4.57 -21.22
N TRP A 499 26.15 -4.44 -20.22
CA TRP A 499 25.33 -5.55 -19.76
C TRP A 499 24.35 -6.08 -20.82
N ARG A 500 23.80 -5.19 -21.65
CA ARG A 500 22.95 -5.61 -22.78
C ARG A 500 23.73 -6.36 -23.85
N ALA A 501 24.92 -5.91 -24.16
CA ALA A 501 25.79 -6.59 -25.14
C ALA A 501 26.15 -8.00 -24.65
N LEU A 502 26.62 -8.12 -23.41
CA LEU A 502 26.96 -9.42 -22.80
C LEU A 502 25.74 -10.37 -22.80
N LEU A 503 24.57 -9.89 -22.43
CA LEU A 503 23.36 -10.72 -22.43
C LEU A 503 23.00 -11.19 -23.84
N ALA A 504 23.11 -10.33 -24.85
CA ALA A 504 22.84 -10.69 -26.25
C ALA A 504 23.83 -11.74 -26.78
N GLU A 505 25.10 -11.60 -26.43
CA GLU A 505 26.15 -12.58 -26.79
C GLU A 505 25.84 -13.95 -26.17
N HIS A 506 25.51 -14.02 -24.88
CA HIS A 506 25.14 -15.27 -24.22
C HIS A 506 23.86 -15.91 -24.76
N GLN A 507 22.88 -15.11 -25.13
CA GLN A 507 21.64 -15.61 -25.74
C GLN A 507 21.92 -16.21 -27.13
N ALA A 508 22.73 -15.53 -27.95
CA ALA A 508 23.12 -16.04 -29.28
C ALA A 508 23.89 -17.35 -29.19
N GLN A 509 24.80 -17.50 -28.19
CA GLN A 509 25.55 -18.74 -27.95
C GLN A 509 24.64 -19.89 -27.51
N ALA A 510 23.61 -19.60 -26.67
CA ALA A 510 22.65 -20.61 -26.21
C ALA A 510 21.78 -21.11 -27.37
N ASP A 511 21.30 -20.21 -28.24
CA ASP A 511 20.50 -20.55 -29.42
C ASP A 511 21.29 -21.38 -30.42
N ASP A 512 22.60 -21.08 -30.63
CA ASP A 512 23.48 -21.83 -31.51
C ASP A 512 23.78 -23.24 -30.98
N THR A 513 23.89 -23.36 -29.65
CA THR A 513 24.11 -24.67 -28.99
C THR A 513 22.86 -25.56 -29.07
N ASP A 514 21.66 -24.99 -29.01
CA ASP A 514 20.39 -25.74 -29.10
C ASP A 514 20.12 -26.18 -30.56
N LEU A 515 20.49 -25.36 -31.54
CA LEU A 515 20.47 -25.75 -32.97
C LEU A 515 21.45 -26.88 -33.30
N SER A 516 22.67 -26.81 -32.76
CA SER A 516 23.66 -27.87 -32.97
C SER A 516 23.28 -29.19 -32.30
N ALA A 517 22.64 -29.14 -31.14
CA ALA A 517 22.12 -30.33 -30.44
C ALA A 517 20.95 -30.98 -31.21
N THR A 518 20.15 -30.18 -31.91
CA THR A 518 18.99 -30.67 -32.71
C THR A 518 19.48 -31.32 -34.01
N GLU A 519 20.57 -30.84 -34.62
CA GLU A 519 21.18 -31.45 -35.83
C GLU A 519 21.88 -32.78 -35.52
N VAL A 520 22.48 -32.94 -34.33
CA VAL A 520 23.13 -34.20 -33.91
C VAL A 520 22.11 -35.31 -33.59
N VAL A 521 20.87 -34.97 -33.25
CA VAL A 521 19.78 -35.93 -33.00
C VAL A 521 19.06 -36.32 -34.31
N ALA A 522 19.24 -35.55 -35.40
CA ALA A 522 18.64 -35.81 -36.71
C ALA A 522 19.58 -36.55 -37.70
N ALA A 523 20.80 -36.84 -37.34
CA ALA A 523 21.78 -37.66 -38.07
C ALA A 523 21.96 -39.03 -37.39
#